data_12e0b70184b9a98e60ef15e7a342562b
#
_entry.id   12e0b70184b9a98e60ef15e7a342562b
#
_cell.length_a   1.000
_cell.length_b   1.000
_cell.length_c   1.000
_cell.angle_alpha   90.00
_cell.angle_beta   90.00
_cell.angle_gamma   90.00
#
_symmetry.space_group_name_H-M   'P 1'
#
loop_
_entity.id
_entity.type
_entity.pdbx_description
1 polymer ?
#
loop_
_entity_poly.entity_id
_entity_poly.type
_entity_poly.pdbx_seq_one_letter_code
_entity_poly.pdbx_strand_id
1 'polypeptide(L)'
;MHINDAVFLEDLCPKFRFRQWRKSIHKFTGKSCIYCGKPSESIDHVLPRSQGGLSTTENCVPACLSCNGDKSDENALYWYRRQKFYDPRRAMAISCLLYTSPSPRDREKSRMPSSA
;
A
#
# COMPACT_ATOMS: atom_id res chain seq x y z
N MET A 1 -4.14 32.69 -4.79
CA MET A 1 -5.12 31.96 -4.36
C MET A 1 -5.31 30.69 -4.99
N HIS A 2 -4.84 30.46 -6.15
CA HIS A 2 -5.07 29.19 -6.80
C HIS A 2 -4.46 28.01 -6.10
N ILE A 3 -3.30 28.21 -5.50
CA ILE A 3 -2.68 27.15 -4.74
C ILE A 3 -3.52 26.78 -3.55
N ASN A 4 -4.08 27.78 -2.92
CA ASN A 4 -4.94 27.53 -1.79
C ASN A 4 -6.23 26.87 -2.22
N ASP A 5 -6.69 27.17 -3.42
CA ASP A 5 -7.90 26.55 -3.91
C ASP A 5 -7.70 25.05 -4.09
N ALA A 6 -6.53 24.65 -4.58
CA ALA A 6 -6.25 23.23 -4.76
C ALA A 6 -6.23 22.50 -3.43
N VAL A 7 -5.58 23.08 -2.44
CA VAL A 7 -5.53 22.49 -1.12
C VAL A 7 -6.93 22.42 -0.52
N PHE A 8 -7.68 23.48 -0.72
CA PHE A 8 -9.03 23.56 -0.20
C PHE A 8 -9.91 22.49 -0.82
N LEU A 9 -9.74 22.22 -2.11
CA LEU A 9 -10.49 21.18 -2.76
C LEU A 9 -10.16 19.81 -2.18
N GLU A 10 -8.90 19.55 -1.90
CA GLU A 10 -8.52 18.29 -1.29
C GLU A 10 -9.18 18.11 0.07
N ASP A 11 -9.28 19.18 0.84
CA ASP A 11 -9.89 19.10 2.16
C ASP A 11 -11.39 18.91 2.09
N LEU A 12 -12.02 19.51 1.10
CA LEU A 12 -13.48 19.48 0.99
C LEU A 12 -14.00 18.34 0.16
N CYS A 13 -13.14 17.70 -0.64
CA CYS A 13 -13.60 16.66 -1.54
C CYS A 13 -12.84 15.36 -1.27
N PRO A 14 -13.41 14.47 -0.45
CA PRO A 14 -12.74 13.21 -0.14
C PRO A 14 -12.42 12.36 -1.36
N LYS A 15 -13.27 12.41 -2.38
CA LYS A 15 -13.01 11.66 -3.59
C LYS A 15 -11.79 12.17 -4.32
N PHE A 16 -11.60 13.47 -4.36
CA PHE A 16 -10.45 14.07 -5.02
C PHE A 16 -9.18 13.70 -4.27
N ARG A 17 -9.20 13.78 -2.96
CA ARG A 17 -8.07 13.43 -2.12
C ARG A 17 -7.71 11.96 -2.27
N PHE A 18 -8.71 11.10 -2.32
CA PHE A 18 -8.51 9.67 -2.51
C PHE A 18 -7.88 9.39 -3.87
N ARG A 19 -8.34 10.09 -4.90
CA ARG A 19 -7.80 9.91 -6.25
C ARG A 19 -6.34 10.33 -6.30
N GLN A 20 -5.99 11.43 -5.66
CA GLN A 20 -4.60 11.88 -5.63
C GLN A 20 -3.72 10.90 -4.87
N TRP A 21 -4.25 10.35 -3.79
CA TRP A 21 -3.53 9.35 -3.03
C TRP A 21 -3.27 8.10 -3.87
N ARG A 22 -4.26 7.64 -4.60
CA ARG A 22 -4.09 6.48 -5.47
C ARG A 22 -3.00 6.73 -6.51
N LYS A 23 -2.99 7.92 -7.08
CA LYS A 23 -1.95 8.25 -8.06
C LYS A 23 -0.57 8.19 -7.44
N SER A 24 -0.43 8.65 -6.22
CA SER A 24 0.87 8.62 -5.55
C SER A 24 1.32 7.19 -5.28
N ILE A 25 0.40 6.30 -4.95
CA ILE A 25 0.73 4.90 -4.74
C ILE A 25 1.25 4.28 -6.04
N HIS A 26 0.55 4.52 -7.15
CA HIS A 26 1.01 3.97 -8.43
C HIS A 26 2.35 4.54 -8.87
N LYS A 27 2.65 5.77 -8.52
CA LYS A 27 3.94 6.37 -8.86
C LYS A 27 5.09 5.72 -8.13
N PHE A 28 4.83 5.13 -6.99
CA PHE A 28 5.86 4.53 -6.16
C PHE A 28 6.71 3.51 -6.94
N THR A 29 6.08 2.76 -7.83
CA THR A 29 6.77 1.76 -8.64
C THR A 29 6.81 2.14 -10.12
N GLY A 30 6.61 3.41 -10.44
CA GLY A 30 6.56 3.81 -11.85
C GLY A 30 5.36 3.21 -12.55
N LYS A 31 4.25 3.08 -11.85
CA LYS A 31 3.00 2.54 -12.37
C LYS A 31 3.08 1.06 -12.71
N SER A 32 3.94 0.33 -12.03
CA SER A 32 4.02 -1.12 -12.24
C SER A 32 3.62 -1.88 -10.99
N CYS A 33 3.08 -3.07 -11.20
CA CYS A 33 2.66 -3.94 -10.10
C CYS A 33 3.87 -4.31 -9.25
N ILE A 34 3.73 -4.16 -7.94
CA ILE A 34 4.83 -4.46 -7.02
C ILE A 34 5.20 -5.94 -7.06
N TYR A 35 4.26 -6.80 -7.44
CA TYR A 35 4.49 -8.24 -7.45
C TYR A 35 5.08 -8.75 -8.76
N CYS A 36 4.47 -8.46 -9.89
CA CYS A 36 4.87 -9.03 -11.16
C CYS A 36 5.51 -8.05 -12.14
N GLY A 37 5.42 -6.76 -11.89
CA GLY A 37 6.02 -5.77 -12.76
C GLY A 37 5.19 -5.32 -13.94
N LYS A 38 4.03 -5.93 -14.14
CA LYS A 38 3.12 -5.48 -15.20
C LYS A 38 2.46 -4.17 -14.78
N PRO A 39 1.80 -3.48 -15.70
CA PRO A 39 1.18 -2.21 -15.33
C PRO A 39 0.23 -2.36 -14.15
N SER A 40 0.28 -1.43 -13.21
CA SER A 40 -0.57 -1.48 -12.04
C SER A 40 -1.90 -0.80 -12.34
N GLU A 41 -2.96 -1.42 -11.88
CA GLU A 41 -4.31 -0.95 -12.13
C GLU A 41 -5.12 -0.80 -10.87
N SER A 42 -4.61 -1.31 -9.78
CA SER A 42 -5.33 -1.30 -8.51
C SER A 42 -4.38 -1.12 -7.36
N ILE A 43 -4.93 -1.00 -6.17
CA ILE A 43 -4.14 -0.84 -4.96
C ILE A 43 -4.45 -2.01 -4.06
N ASP A 44 -3.39 -2.64 -3.56
CA ASP A 44 -3.52 -3.81 -2.70
C ASP A 44 -3.03 -3.47 -1.30
N HIS A 45 -3.65 -4.08 -0.31
CA HIS A 45 -3.23 -3.94 1.08
C HIS A 45 -2.26 -5.05 1.42
N VAL A 46 -1.04 -4.68 1.78
CA VAL A 46 0.00 -5.66 2.12
C VAL A 46 -0.46 -6.49 3.32
N LEU A 47 -0.92 -5.82 4.36
CA LEU A 47 -1.64 -6.49 5.42
C LEU A 47 -3.12 -6.32 5.09
N PRO A 48 -3.86 -7.39 4.85
CA PRO A 48 -5.25 -7.29 4.42
C PRO A 48 -6.14 -6.56 5.42
N ARG A 49 -7.13 -5.87 4.91
CA ARG A 49 -8.06 -5.15 5.75
C ARG A 49 -8.76 -6.09 6.74
N SER A 50 -9.04 -7.31 6.30
CA SER A 50 -9.68 -8.30 7.16
C SER A 50 -8.80 -8.70 8.33
N GLN A 51 -7.50 -8.42 8.24
CA GLN A 51 -6.55 -8.75 9.31
C GLN A 51 -6.05 -7.48 10.00
N GLY A 52 -6.79 -6.39 9.89
CA GLY A 52 -6.45 -5.16 10.58
C GLY A 52 -5.61 -4.19 9.77
N GLY A 53 -5.41 -4.45 8.49
CA GLY A 53 -4.63 -3.56 7.64
C GLY A 53 -5.36 -2.26 7.38
N LEU A 54 -4.61 -1.16 7.37
CA LEU A 54 -5.16 0.16 7.16
C LEU A 54 -4.94 0.62 5.73
N SER A 55 -5.81 1.52 5.28
CA SER A 55 -5.69 2.10 3.94
C SER A 55 -4.76 3.32 4.02
N THR A 56 -3.49 3.05 4.23
CA THR A 56 -2.48 4.09 4.36
C THR A 56 -1.35 3.83 3.38
N THR A 57 -0.56 4.87 3.12
CA THR A 57 0.58 4.74 2.23
C THR A 57 1.54 3.66 2.70
N GLU A 58 1.65 3.47 4.01
CA GLU A 58 2.56 2.48 4.57
C GLU A 58 2.09 1.03 4.36
N ASN A 59 0.84 0.85 4.02
CA ASN A 59 0.29 -0.50 3.87
C ASN A 59 -0.28 -0.78 2.49
N CYS A 60 -0.18 0.14 1.56
CA CYS A 60 -0.80 -0.04 0.25
C CYS A 60 0.24 0.01 -0.85
N VAL A 61 0.09 -0.87 -1.82
CA VAL A 61 1.03 -0.98 -2.93
C VAL A 61 0.28 -1.04 -4.24
N PRO A 62 0.92 -0.60 -5.34
CA PRO A 62 0.30 -0.73 -6.64
C PRO A 62 0.33 -2.18 -7.08
N ALA A 63 -0.76 -2.66 -7.64
CA ALA A 63 -0.86 -4.04 -8.08
C ALA A 63 -1.71 -4.13 -9.34
N CYS A 64 -1.43 -5.12 -10.17
CA CYS A 64 -2.29 -5.37 -11.30
C CYS A 64 -3.54 -6.11 -10.80
N LEU A 65 -4.59 -6.07 -11.59
CA LEU A 65 -5.84 -6.70 -11.18
C LEU A 65 -5.70 -8.20 -10.97
N SER A 66 -4.87 -8.82 -11.80
CA SER A 66 -4.66 -10.26 -11.71
C SER A 66 -4.01 -10.66 -10.38
N CYS A 67 -2.94 -9.98 -10.01
CA CYS A 67 -2.27 -10.27 -8.74
C CYS A 67 -3.15 -9.95 -7.55
N ASN A 68 -3.82 -8.81 -7.62
CA ASN A 68 -4.68 -8.38 -6.51
C ASN A 68 -5.81 -9.37 -6.29
N GLY A 69 -6.44 -9.82 -7.38
CA GLY A 69 -7.54 -10.76 -7.28
C GLY A 69 -7.09 -12.13 -6.80
N ASP A 70 -5.95 -12.60 -7.30
CA ASP A 70 -5.43 -13.91 -6.92
C ASP A 70 -4.97 -13.94 -5.47
N LYS A 71 -4.35 -12.85 -5.02
CA LYS A 71 -3.90 -12.76 -3.64
C LYS A 71 -5.06 -12.67 -2.66
N SER A 72 -6.09 -11.95 -3.07
CA SER A 72 -7.27 -11.77 -2.23
C SER A 72 -6.85 -11.22 -0.85
N ASP A 73 -7.28 -11.84 0.24
CA ASP A 73 -6.96 -11.36 1.57
C ASP A 73 -5.85 -12.16 2.26
N GLU A 74 -5.01 -12.81 1.48
CA GLU A 74 -3.85 -13.48 2.04
C GLU A 74 -2.79 -12.46 2.40
N ASN A 75 -1.94 -12.82 3.33
CA ASN A 75 -0.77 -12.01 3.65
C ASN A 75 0.12 -11.92 2.42
N ALA A 76 0.58 -10.72 2.11
CA ALA A 76 1.30 -10.47 0.86
C ALA A 76 2.54 -11.35 0.69
N LEU A 77 3.34 -11.48 1.74
CA LEU A 77 4.58 -12.25 1.61
C LEU A 77 4.31 -13.74 1.46
N TYR A 78 3.35 -14.27 2.19
CA TYR A 78 3.03 -15.69 2.05
C TYR A 78 2.53 -16.00 0.65
N TRP A 79 1.65 -15.15 0.12
CA TRP A 79 1.15 -15.35 -1.21
C TRP A 79 2.25 -15.19 -2.24
N TYR A 80 3.05 -14.14 -2.10
CA TYR A 80 4.07 -13.80 -3.10
C TYR A 80 5.13 -14.88 -3.22
N ARG A 81 5.53 -15.49 -2.10
CA ARG A 81 6.55 -16.53 -2.12
C ARG A 81 6.18 -17.73 -2.97
N ARG A 82 4.91 -17.95 -3.19
CA ARG A 82 4.44 -19.10 -3.97
C ARG A 82 4.30 -18.79 -5.45
N GLN A 83 4.59 -17.58 -5.86
CA GLN A 83 4.37 -17.17 -7.26
C GLN A 83 5.59 -17.47 -8.12
N LYS A 84 5.33 -17.80 -9.40
CA LYS A 84 6.43 -18.07 -10.33
C LYS A 84 7.25 -16.82 -10.62
N PHE A 85 6.64 -15.65 -10.49
CA PHE A 85 7.32 -14.38 -10.74
C PHE A 85 7.95 -13.80 -9.49
N TYR A 86 8.15 -14.61 -8.46
CA TYR A 86 8.75 -14.14 -7.23
C TYR A 86 10.12 -13.51 -7.48
N ASP A 87 10.33 -12.34 -6.91
CA ASP A 87 11.60 -11.62 -7.03
C ASP A 87 12.01 -11.19 -5.62
N PRO A 88 13.17 -11.65 -5.15
CA PRO A 88 13.62 -11.31 -3.78
C PRO A 88 13.69 -9.81 -3.51
N ARG A 89 14.02 -9.00 -4.54
CA ARG A 89 14.09 -7.57 -4.33
C ARG A 89 12.71 -6.97 -4.09
N ARG A 90 11.72 -7.44 -4.81
CA ARG A 90 10.36 -6.98 -4.59
C ARG A 90 9.83 -7.49 -3.26
N ALA A 91 10.21 -8.71 -2.90
CA ALA A 91 9.82 -9.27 -1.61
C ALA A 91 10.40 -8.44 -0.46
N MET A 92 11.61 -7.96 -0.63
CA MET A 92 12.23 -7.11 0.39
C MET A 92 11.44 -5.81 0.57
N ALA A 93 11.03 -5.20 -0.53
CA ALA A 93 10.24 -3.98 -0.47
C ALA A 93 8.91 -4.21 0.25
N ILE A 94 8.25 -5.32 -0.05
CA ILE A 94 6.99 -5.67 0.59
C ILE A 94 7.21 -5.93 2.07
N SER A 95 8.30 -6.60 2.40
CA SER A 95 8.64 -6.91 3.77
C SER A 95 8.85 -5.64 4.60
N CYS A 96 9.51 -4.66 4.02
CA CYS A 96 9.71 -3.39 4.70
C CYS A 96 8.39 -2.73 5.02
N LEU A 97 7.44 -2.79 4.10
CA LEU A 97 6.12 -2.22 4.36
C LEU A 97 5.40 -2.95 5.48
N LEU A 98 5.51 -4.28 5.51
CA LEU A 98 4.87 -5.04 6.58
C LEU A 98 5.43 -4.68 7.94
N TYR A 99 6.73 -4.46 8.03
CA TYR A 99 7.34 -4.12 9.30
C TYR A 99 7.03 -2.70 9.74
N THR A 100 6.80 -1.80 8.81
CA THR A 100 6.53 -0.41 9.16
C THR A 100 5.05 -0.10 9.19
N SER A 101 4.21 -1.01 8.68
CA SER A 101 2.78 -0.77 8.59
C SER A 101 2.15 -0.91 9.97
N PRO A 102 1.50 0.14 10.47
CA PRO A 102 0.92 0.05 11.81
C PRO A 102 -0.35 -0.78 11.80
N SER A 103 -0.50 -1.62 12.79
CA SER A 103 -1.76 -2.26 13.09
C SER A 103 -2.29 -1.58 14.34
N PRO A 104 -3.54 -1.80 14.71
CA PRO A 104 -4.04 -1.17 15.94
C PRO A 104 -3.17 -1.47 17.16
N ARG A 105 -2.67 -2.68 17.23
CA ARG A 105 -1.83 -3.09 18.33
C ARG A 105 -0.43 -2.49 18.23
N ASP A 106 0.14 -2.54 17.05
CA ASP A 106 1.47 -2.02 16.83
C ASP A 106 1.52 -0.51 16.94
N ARG A 107 0.42 0.14 16.61
CA ARG A 107 0.37 1.57 16.71
C ARG A 107 0.54 2.03 18.14
N GLU A 108 -0.03 1.32 19.08
CA GLU A 108 0.16 1.63 20.47
C GLU A 108 1.60 1.48 20.86
N LYS A 109 2.21 0.39 20.45
CA LYS A 109 3.60 0.16 20.74
C LYS A 109 4.49 1.22 20.16
N SER A 110 4.18 1.66 18.97
CA SER A 110 5.01 2.65 18.33
C SER A 110 5.03 3.96 19.05
N ARG A 111 4.01 4.22 19.80
CA ARG A 111 4.01 5.43 20.52
C ARG A 111 4.90 5.41 21.71
N MET A 112 5.29 4.27 22.13
CA MET A 112 6.17 4.13 23.24
C MET A 112 7.51 4.60 22.80
N PRO A 113 8.01 5.40 23.52
CA PRO A 113 9.23 5.95 23.10
C PRO A 113 10.30 5.06 22.96
N SER A 114 10.56 4.88 22.53
CA SER A 114 11.10 4.44 22.27
C SER A 114 11.66 4.07 22.09
N SER A 115 11.26 3.89 22.21
CA SER A 115 11.53 3.40 22.12
C SER A 115 12.52 3.59 22.12
N ALA A 116 12.69 4.09 22.31
CA ALA A 116 13.53 4.35 22.46
C ALA A 116 14.40 4.02 22.56
#